data_62aec296cc9e6193ed91178f09094e66
#
_entry.id   62aec296cc9e6193ed91178f09094e66
#
_cell.length_a   1.000
_cell.length_b   1.000
_cell.length_c   1.000
_cell.angle_alpha   90.00
_cell.angle_beta   90.00
_cell.angle_gamma   90.00
#
_symmetry.space_group_name_H-M   'P 1'
#
loop_
_entity.id
_entity.type
_entity.pdbx_description
1 polymer ?
#
loop_
_entity_poly.entity_id
_entity_poly.type
_entity_poly.pdbx_seq_one_letter_code
_entity_poly.pdbx_strand_id
1 'polypeptide(L)'
;MNNQDYKTFCNQNPNLPFYYQEWWLNAIYNNDWECITYKEGEEILGILPYSIKKNLCFRTIMPALLSPYAGPYLSLPQNIGNNKTYSIENKALQYFAKELDKLNLDFYTQKFNPQIKNWLGFLWNKFSATPHYTYRFTNLENIEETFNQIDKEYRRKIRKTQDQLSFIDNLSTKEIYQINLLTYKKQNTTSPFSFDYFSRLDQE
;
A
#
# COMPACT_ATOMS: atom_id res chain seq x y z
N MET A 1 -4.64 -12.03 17.48
CA MET A 1 -5.67 -11.52 16.57
C MET A 1 -5.93 -12.50 15.44
N ASN A 2 -7.12 -12.53 14.90
CA ASN A 2 -7.58 -13.70 14.14
C ASN A 2 -7.07 -13.64 12.69
N ASN A 3 -5.96 -14.30 12.41
CA ASN A 3 -5.41 -14.50 11.06
C ASN A 3 -6.46 -15.14 10.10
N GLN A 4 -7.50 -15.78 10.69
CA GLN A 4 -8.58 -16.42 9.94
C GLN A 4 -9.50 -15.41 9.23
N ASP A 5 -9.86 -14.30 9.88
CA ASP A 5 -10.68 -13.25 9.27
C ASP A 5 -9.96 -12.62 8.07
N TYR A 6 -8.65 -12.40 8.21
CA TYR A 6 -7.85 -11.85 7.11
C TYR A 6 -7.79 -12.80 5.91
N LYS A 7 -7.55 -14.09 6.16
CA LYS A 7 -7.56 -15.12 5.11
C LYS A 7 -8.92 -15.22 4.43
N THR A 8 -9.99 -15.18 5.22
CA THR A 8 -11.36 -15.15 4.69
C THR A 8 -11.58 -13.96 3.77
N PHE A 9 -11.14 -12.77 4.19
CA PHE A 9 -11.24 -11.56 3.37
C PHE A 9 -10.44 -11.67 2.07
N CYS A 10 -9.20 -12.17 2.12
CA CYS A 10 -8.39 -12.39 0.91
C CYS A 10 -9.06 -13.34 -0.07
N ASN A 11 -9.63 -14.45 0.42
CA ASN A 11 -10.34 -15.44 -0.41
C ASN A 11 -11.60 -14.86 -1.06
N GLN A 12 -12.30 -13.96 -0.39
CA GLN A 12 -13.49 -13.28 -0.90
C GLN A 12 -13.15 -12.16 -1.90
N ASN A 13 -11.90 -11.71 -1.92
CA ASN A 13 -11.43 -10.59 -2.75
C ASN A 13 -10.23 -11.00 -3.62
N PRO A 14 -10.42 -11.82 -4.68
CA PRO A 14 -9.33 -12.32 -5.51
C PRO A 14 -8.55 -11.22 -6.24
N ASN A 15 -9.17 -10.05 -6.44
CA ASN A 15 -8.55 -8.87 -7.04
C ASN A 15 -7.92 -7.91 -6.01
N LEU A 16 -7.73 -8.37 -4.78
CA LEU A 16 -7.06 -7.59 -3.74
C LEU A 16 -5.65 -7.20 -4.21
N PRO A 17 -5.29 -5.88 -4.19
CA PRO A 17 -3.96 -5.46 -4.61
C PRO A 17 -2.87 -6.20 -3.83
N PHE A 18 -1.77 -6.52 -4.50
CA PHE A 18 -0.73 -7.38 -3.90
C PHE A 18 -0.12 -6.81 -2.60
N TYR A 19 -0.12 -5.49 -2.40
CA TYR A 19 0.31 -4.85 -1.15
C TYR A 19 -0.55 -5.21 0.06
N TYR A 20 -1.73 -5.79 -0.15
CA TYR A 20 -2.60 -6.33 0.89
C TYR A 20 -2.60 -7.86 0.92
N GLN A 21 -1.85 -8.54 0.08
CA GLN A 21 -1.74 -9.99 0.14
C GLN A 21 -0.96 -10.40 1.40
N GLU A 22 -1.34 -11.54 1.99
CA GLU A 22 -0.73 -12.03 3.23
C GLU A 22 0.78 -12.21 3.08
N TRP A 23 1.22 -12.81 1.96
CA TRP A 23 2.64 -13.02 1.67
C TRP A 23 3.43 -11.69 1.65
N TRP A 24 2.88 -10.64 1.03
CA TRP A 24 3.51 -9.33 1.01
C TRP A 24 3.65 -8.73 2.41
N LEU A 25 2.57 -8.79 3.21
CA LEU A 25 2.58 -8.29 4.59
C LEU A 25 3.57 -9.08 5.46
N ASN A 26 3.64 -10.40 5.28
CA ASN A 26 4.63 -11.24 5.96
C ASN A 26 6.05 -10.82 5.62
N ALA A 27 6.36 -10.58 4.36
CA ALA A 27 7.69 -10.16 3.91
C ALA A 27 8.08 -8.79 4.46
N ILE A 28 7.22 -7.76 4.30
CA ILE A 28 7.54 -6.38 4.72
C ILE A 28 7.57 -6.18 6.24
N TYR A 29 6.78 -6.93 6.98
CA TYR A 29 6.68 -6.83 8.43
C TYR A 29 7.36 -7.98 9.17
N ASN A 30 8.00 -8.90 8.45
CA ASN A 30 8.66 -10.09 9.04
C ASN A 30 7.71 -10.89 9.95
N ASN A 31 6.48 -11.14 9.48
CA ASN A 31 5.37 -11.78 10.19
C ASN A 31 4.89 -11.04 11.47
N ASP A 32 5.41 -9.84 11.75
CA ASP A 32 5.02 -9.02 12.90
C ASP A 32 4.02 -7.94 12.46
N TRP A 33 2.80 -8.36 12.17
CA TRP A 33 1.71 -7.47 11.79
C TRP A 33 0.36 -7.96 12.31
N GLU A 34 -0.56 -7.02 12.41
CA GLU A 34 -1.94 -7.24 12.80
C GLU A 34 -2.89 -6.54 11.82
N CYS A 35 -4.17 -6.85 11.93
CA CYS A 35 -5.20 -6.26 11.09
C CYS A 35 -6.44 -5.89 11.92
N ILE A 36 -6.94 -4.69 11.75
CA ILE A 36 -8.28 -4.31 12.18
C ILE A 36 -9.23 -4.65 11.03
N THR A 37 -10.30 -5.41 11.32
CA THR A 37 -11.32 -5.80 10.35
C THR A 37 -12.63 -5.09 10.66
N TYR A 38 -13.26 -4.49 9.65
CA TYR A 38 -14.60 -3.94 9.74
C TYR A 38 -15.62 -4.91 9.16
N LYS A 39 -16.65 -5.21 9.94
CA LYS A 39 -17.74 -6.14 9.56
C LYS A 39 -19.11 -5.45 9.64
N GLU A 40 -19.99 -5.81 8.71
CA GLU A 40 -21.44 -5.60 8.85
C GLU A 40 -22.12 -6.99 8.87
N GLY A 41 -22.65 -7.38 10.01
CA GLY A 41 -23.08 -8.76 10.26
C GLY A 41 -21.89 -9.73 10.19
N GLU A 42 -22.00 -10.76 9.37
CA GLU A 42 -20.93 -11.74 9.15
C GLU A 42 -19.97 -11.37 8.01
N GLU A 43 -20.28 -10.32 7.25
CA GLU A 43 -19.50 -9.90 6.08
C GLU A 43 -18.37 -8.95 6.47
N ILE A 44 -17.14 -9.27 6.02
CA ILE A 44 -15.98 -8.41 6.22
C ILE A 44 -15.93 -7.41 5.05
N LEU A 45 -16.20 -6.14 5.32
CA LEU A 45 -16.24 -5.08 4.33
C LEU A 45 -14.96 -4.25 4.26
N GLY A 46 -14.06 -4.42 5.23
CA GLY A 46 -12.84 -3.64 5.24
C GLY A 46 -11.76 -4.20 6.14
N ILE A 47 -10.52 -3.89 5.77
CA ILE A 47 -9.29 -4.28 6.48
C ILE A 47 -8.37 -3.08 6.65
N LEU A 48 -7.63 -3.07 7.74
CA LEU A 48 -6.54 -2.13 8.02
C LEU A 48 -5.35 -2.89 8.61
N PRO A 49 -4.42 -3.38 7.76
CA PRO A 49 -3.21 -4.03 8.23
C PRO A 49 -2.22 -3.01 8.79
N TYR A 50 -1.52 -3.38 9.85
CA TYR A 50 -0.52 -2.54 10.49
C TYR A 50 0.52 -3.36 11.24
N SER A 51 1.69 -2.75 11.52
CA SER A 51 2.69 -3.27 12.45
C SER A 51 3.08 -2.17 13.43
N ILE A 52 3.12 -2.50 14.72
CA ILE A 52 3.52 -1.56 15.77
C ILE A 52 5.02 -1.68 16.01
N LYS A 53 5.75 -0.63 15.66
CA LYS A 53 7.17 -0.53 16.04
C LYS A 53 7.29 0.05 17.44
N LYS A 54 8.05 -0.65 18.29
CA LYS A 54 8.40 -0.20 19.63
C LYS A 54 9.85 0.25 19.64
N ASN A 55 10.10 1.49 20.01
CA ASN A 55 11.44 2.02 20.22
C ASN A 55 11.49 2.72 21.57
N LEU A 56 12.23 2.13 22.53
CA LEU A 56 12.20 2.54 23.95
C LEU A 56 10.75 2.55 24.47
N CYS A 57 10.22 3.72 24.83
CA CYS A 57 8.85 3.90 25.31
C CYS A 57 7.84 4.26 24.21
N PHE A 58 8.29 4.49 22.98
CA PHE A 58 7.41 4.92 21.88
C PHE A 58 6.83 3.74 21.12
N ARG A 59 5.52 3.83 20.87
CA ARG A 59 4.73 2.88 20.07
C ARG A 59 4.25 3.58 18.80
N THR A 60 4.70 3.14 17.65
CA THR A 60 4.41 3.84 16.40
C THR A 60 3.93 2.90 15.30
N ILE A 61 3.03 3.38 14.46
CA ILE A 61 2.73 2.77 13.16
C ILE A 61 3.26 3.70 12.08
N MET A 62 4.15 3.17 11.26
CA MET A 62 4.80 3.91 10.17
C MET A 62 4.45 3.29 8.82
N PRO A 63 4.52 4.06 7.71
CA PRO A 63 4.33 3.50 6.38
C PRO A 63 5.27 2.34 6.14
N ALA A 64 4.75 1.26 5.58
CA ALA A 64 5.57 0.13 5.16
C ALA A 64 6.57 0.57 4.09
N LEU A 65 7.83 0.17 4.25
CA LEU A 65 8.85 0.40 3.24
C LEU A 65 8.52 -0.42 1.99
N LEU A 66 8.88 0.10 0.82
CA LEU A 66 8.63 -0.52 -0.48
C LEU A 66 7.14 -0.72 -0.82
N SER A 67 6.22 -0.21 0.02
CA SER A 67 4.79 -0.24 -0.25
C SER A 67 4.31 1.20 -0.50
N PRO A 68 3.74 1.50 -1.68
CA PRO A 68 3.24 2.83 -1.99
C PRO A 68 2.04 3.20 -1.11
N TYR A 69 1.31 2.21 -0.61
CA TYR A 69 0.21 2.33 0.33
C TYR A 69 0.03 1.03 1.13
N ALA A 70 -0.49 1.13 2.34
CA ALA A 70 -0.80 0.03 3.24
C ALA A 70 -1.86 0.42 4.30
N GLY A 71 -2.63 1.46 4.04
CA GLY A 71 -3.72 1.93 4.89
C GLY A 71 -4.98 1.08 4.74
N PRO A 72 -6.17 1.64 5.02
CA PRO A 72 -7.42 0.90 4.90
C PRO A 72 -7.67 0.45 3.45
N TYR A 73 -8.29 -0.72 3.33
CA TYR A 73 -8.88 -1.21 2.10
C TYR A 73 -10.34 -1.59 2.37
N LEU A 74 -11.24 -1.20 1.46
CA LEU A 74 -12.67 -1.48 1.55
C LEU A 74 -13.12 -2.28 0.35
N SER A 75 -13.83 -3.38 0.61
CA SER A 75 -14.56 -4.17 -0.38
C SER A 75 -16.04 -3.84 -0.23
N LEU A 76 -16.47 -2.79 -0.92
CA LEU A 76 -17.85 -2.32 -0.82
C LEU A 76 -18.76 -3.10 -1.76
N PRO A 77 -19.99 -3.42 -1.35
CA PRO A 77 -20.94 -4.11 -2.22
C PRO A 77 -21.18 -3.34 -3.51
N GLN A 78 -21.21 -4.07 -4.64
CA GLN A 78 -21.55 -3.49 -5.93
C GLN A 78 -23.07 -3.26 -6.03
N ASN A 79 -23.47 -2.30 -6.90
CA ASN A 79 -24.88 -2.03 -7.19
C ASN A 79 -25.72 -1.46 -6.03
N ILE A 80 -25.07 -0.89 -5.01
CA ILE A 80 -25.75 -0.08 -4.01
C ILE A 80 -25.65 1.40 -4.39
N GLY A 81 -26.70 2.18 -4.12
CA GLY A 81 -26.70 3.61 -4.44
C GLY A 81 -25.57 4.37 -3.74
N ASN A 82 -25.06 5.42 -4.37
CA ASN A 82 -23.91 6.21 -3.89
C ASN A 82 -24.05 6.64 -2.43
N ASN A 83 -25.22 7.06 -1.98
CA ASN A 83 -25.45 7.49 -0.59
C ASN A 83 -25.20 6.36 0.41
N LYS A 84 -25.59 5.11 0.06
CA LYS A 84 -25.36 3.95 0.90
C LYS A 84 -23.89 3.57 0.90
N THR A 85 -23.24 3.62 -0.24
CA THR A 85 -21.78 3.41 -0.38
C THR A 85 -21.00 4.37 0.51
N TYR A 86 -21.27 5.68 0.43
CA TYR A 86 -20.62 6.68 1.28
C TYR A 86 -20.92 6.47 2.78
N SER A 87 -22.12 6.03 3.11
CA SER A 87 -22.48 5.75 4.50
C SER A 87 -21.65 4.59 5.08
N ILE A 88 -21.50 3.49 4.33
CA ILE A 88 -20.70 2.33 4.74
C ILE A 88 -19.22 2.72 4.83
N GLU A 89 -18.70 3.41 3.81
CA GLU A 89 -17.33 3.90 3.80
C GLU A 89 -17.02 4.76 5.03
N ASN A 90 -17.86 5.74 5.32
CA ASN A 90 -17.69 6.60 6.50
C ASN A 90 -17.72 5.82 7.82
N LYS A 91 -18.64 4.86 7.96
CA LYS A 91 -18.71 4.02 9.16
C LYS A 91 -17.44 3.18 9.32
N ALA A 92 -16.97 2.56 8.25
CA ALA A 92 -15.76 1.75 8.26
C ALA A 92 -14.52 2.59 8.64
N LEU A 93 -14.36 3.77 8.04
CA LEU A 93 -13.23 4.65 8.32
C LEU A 93 -13.27 5.22 9.75
N GLN A 94 -14.47 5.55 10.26
CA GLN A 94 -14.63 5.93 11.67
C GLN A 94 -14.30 4.78 12.62
N TYR A 95 -14.71 3.56 12.26
CA TYR A 95 -14.39 2.36 13.05
C TYR A 95 -12.89 2.15 13.12
N PHE A 96 -12.19 2.19 11.98
CA PHE A 96 -10.74 2.05 11.96
C PHE A 96 -10.04 3.12 12.81
N ALA A 97 -10.46 4.38 12.69
CA ALA A 97 -9.89 5.46 13.48
C ALA A 97 -10.06 5.24 15.00
N LYS A 98 -11.25 4.79 15.43
CA LYS A 98 -11.52 4.46 16.84
C LYS A 98 -10.74 3.26 17.34
N GLU A 99 -10.56 2.22 16.50
CA GLU A 99 -9.76 1.05 16.88
C GLU A 99 -8.26 1.39 16.97
N LEU A 100 -7.76 2.25 16.08
CA LEU A 100 -6.39 2.76 16.17
C LEU A 100 -6.15 3.58 17.45
N ASP A 101 -7.13 4.40 17.87
CA ASP A 101 -7.03 5.18 19.11
C ASP A 101 -6.88 4.29 20.36
N LYS A 102 -7.54 3.12 20.38
CA LYS A 102 -7.41 2.13 21.46
C LYS A 102 -6.02 1.49 21.56
N LEU A 103 -5.20 1.57 20.51
CA LEU A 103 -3.85 1.00 20.51
C LEU A 103 -2.87 1.82 21.36
N ASN A 104 -3.24 3.00 21.84
CA ASN A 104 -2.40 3.91 22.62
C ASN A 104 -1.05 4.14 21.93
N LEU A 105 -1.11 4.65 20.69
CA LEU A 105 0.06 4.96 19.87
C LEU A 105 0.53 6.38 20.17
N ASP A 106 1.85 6.56 20.23
CA ASP A 106 2.47 7.90 20.31
C ASP A 106 2.48 8.57 18.93
N PHE A 107 2.54 7.78 17.86
CA PHE A 107 2.52 8.30 16.51
C PHE A 107 1.91 7.28 15.52
N TYR A 108 1.08 7.80 14.61
CA TYR A 108 0.49 7.02 13.52
C TYR A 108 0.64 7.77 12.21
N THR A 109 1.13 7.07 11.21
CA THR A 109 1.05 7.52 9.82
C THR A 109 1.00 6.32 8.88
N GLN A 110 0.09 6.38 7.90
CA GLN A 110 -0.02 5.40 6.82
C GLN A 110 -0.41 6.10 5.52
N LYS A 111 -0.02 5.51 4.40
CA LYS A 111 -0.45 5.97 3.08
C LYS A 111 -1.67 5.18 2.66
N PHE A 112 -2.77 5.85 2.41
CA PHE A 112 -4.02 5.21 2.00
C PHE A 112 -3.99 4.78 0.54
N ASN A 113 -4.72 3.71 0.24
CA ASN A 113 -4.96 3.29 -1.13
C ASN A 113 -5.63 4.42 -1.92
N PRO A 114 -5.22 4.68 -3.19
CA PRO A 114 -5.84 5.71 -4.03
C PRO A 114 -7.34 5.54 -4.30
N GLN A 115 -7.91 4.38 -4.01
CA GLN A 115 -9.36 4.16 -4.06
C GLN A 115 -10.10 4.85 -2.92
N ILE A 116 -9.46 5.04 -1.76
CA ILE A 116 -10.02 5.79 -0.64
C ILE A 116 -9.92 7.28 -0.93
N LYS A 117 -11.01 7.85 -1.39
CA LYS A 117 -11.11 9.29 -1.70
C LYS A 117 -11.71 10.12 -0.56
N ASN A 118 -12.26 9.46 0.42
CA ASN A 118 -12.89 10.05 1.58
C ASN A 118 -12.10 9.67 2.84
N TRP A 119 -11.71 10.65 3.62
CA TRP A 119 -11.01 10.45 4.91
C TRP A 119 -11.73 11.11 6.09
N LEU A 120 -12.99 11.52 5.91
CA LEU A 120 -13.76 12.22 6.93
C LEU A 120 -13.87 11.40 8.22
N GLY A 121 -13.98 10.06 8.13
CA GLY A 121 -14.03 9.19 9.30
C GLY A 121 -12.79 9.32 10.20
N PHE A 122 -11.62 9.49 9.61
CA PHE A 122 -10.37 9.76 10.34
C PHE A 122 -10.31 11.20 10.85
N LEU A 123 -10.70 12.18 10.03
CA LEU A 123 -10.69 13.60 10.40
C LEU A 123 -11.58 13.88 11.63
N TRP A 124 -12.78 13.30 11.67
CA TRP A 124 -13.69 13.42 12.81
C TRP A 124 -13.16 12.79 14.10
N ASN A 125 -12.21 11.87 13.99
CA ASN A 125 -11.50 11.27 15.12
C ASN A 125 -10.13 11.91 15.35
N LYS A 126 -9.93 13.18 14.93
CA LYS A 126 -8.74 14.00 15.19
C LYS A 126 -7.46 13.57 14.46
N PHE A 127 -7.55 12.70 13.45
CA PHE A 127 -6.44 12.44 12.56
C PHE A 127 -6.32 13.54 11.52
N SER A 128 -5.10 13.90 11.14
CA SER A 128 -4.82 14.80 10.02
C SER A 128 -4.53 14.00 8.75
N ALA A 129 -4.83 14.58 7.60
CA ALA A 129 -4.53 13.99 6.30
C ALA A 129 -3.85 14.98 5.38
N THR A 130 -2.85 14.51 4.63
CA THR A 130 -2.20 15.27 3.56
C THR A 130 -2.46 14.55 2.24
N PRO A 131 -3.09 15.20 1.25
CA PRO A 131 -3.32 14.58 -0.05
C PRO A 131 -2.01 14.42 -0.82
N HIS A 132 -1.83 13.26 -1.43
CA HIS A 132 -0.76 12.96 -2.35
C HIS A 132 -1.35 12.59 -3.71
N TYR A 133 -0.69 12.99 -4.79
CA TYR A 133 -1.13 12.70 -6.15
C TYR A 133 -0.19 11.72 -6.82
N THR A 134 -0.75 10.81 -7.62
CA THR A 134 0.01 9.88 -8.44
C THR A 134 -0.65 9.70 -9.80
N TYR A 135 0.13 9.27 -10.77
CA TYR A 135 -0.36 8.91 -12.09
C TYR A 135 -0.53 7.39 -12.17
N ARG A 136 -1.59 6.95 -12.83
CA ARG A 136 -1.87 5.53 -13.07
C ARG A 136 -2.18 5.30 -14.54
N PHE A 137 -1.56 4.29 -15.10
CA PHE A 137 -2.02 3.71 -16.35
C PHE A 137 -3.08 2.64 -16.03
N THR A 138 -4.29 2.82 -16.50
CA THR A 138 -5.45 1.96 -16.18
C THR A 138 -5.79 0.97 -17.28
N ASN A 139 -5.29 1.19 -18.49
CA ASN A 139 -5.50 0.32 -19.63
C ASN A 139 -4.14 -0.11 -20.22
N LEU A 140 -3.62 -1.24 -19.72
CA LEU A 140 -2.37 -1.83 -20.23
C LEU A 140 -2.62 -2.91 -21.31
N GLU A 141 -3.86 -3.22 -21.62
CA GLU A 141 -4.22 -4.15 -22.71
C GLU A 141 -3.87 -3.56 -24.08
N ASN A 142 -4.01 -2.24 -24.22
CA ASN A 142 -3.60 -1.50 -25.40
C ASN A 142 -2.39 -0.61 -25.10
N ILE A 143 -1.19 -1.21 -25.17
CA ILE A 143 0.07 -0.52 -24.88
C ILE A 143 0.31 0.66 -25.81
N GLU A 144 -0.06 0.55 -27.10
CA GLU A 144 0.13 1.61 -28.07
C GLU A 144 -0.73 2.85 -27.75
N GLU A 145 -2.00 2.64 -27.42
CA GLU A 145 -2.88 3.72 -26.98
C GLU A 145 -2.37 4.38 -25.71
N THR A 146 -1.97 3.57 -24.71
CA THR A 146 -1.38 4.07 -23.46
C THR A 146 -0.11 4.86 -23.71
N PHE A 147 0.77 4.38 -24.61
CA PHE A 147 1.97 5.10 -25.00
C PHE A 147 1.64 6.43 -25.68
N ASN A 148 0.60 6.47 -26.53
CA ASN A 148 0.18 7.70 -27.21
C ASN A 148 -0.42 8.75 -26.27
N GLN A 149 -0.91 8.36 -25.09
CA GLN A 149 -1.38 9.28 -24.03
C GLN A 149 -0.21 9.96 -23.27
N ILE A 150 1.01 9.41 -23.34
CA ILE A 150 2.19 10.03 -22.76
C ILE A 150 2.53 11.31 -23.52
N ASP A 151 3.03 12.34 -22.79
CA ASP A 151 3.48 13.58 -23.40
C ASP A 151 4.50 13.34 -24.53
N LYS A 152 4.42 14.15 -25.59
CA LYS A 152 5.23 14.00 -26.80
C LYS A 152 6.73 14.03 -26.52
N GLU A 153 7.18 14.85 -25.60
CA GLU A 153 8.60 14.97 -25.28
C GLU A 153 9.12 13.71 -24.57
N TYR A 154 8.32 13.16 -23.65
CA TYR A 154 8.66 11.89 -22.99
C TYR A 154 8.66 10.72 -23.98
N ARG A 155 7.68 10.63 -24.89
CA ARG A 155 7.68 9.62 -25.96
C ARG A 155 8.93 9.67 -26.82
N ARG A 156 9.39 10.89 -27.16
CA ARG A 156 10.62 11.09 -27.91
C ARG A 156 11.85 10.60 -27.14
N LYS A 157 11.92 10.91 -25.84
CA LYS A 157 12.99 10.45 -24.96
C LYS A 157 13.01 8.91 -24.89
N ILE A 158 11.86 8.28 -24.68
CA ILE A 158 11.72 6.83 -24.62
C ILE A 158 12.25 6.18 -25.92
N ARG A 159 11.78 6.64 -27.09
CA ARG A 159 12.23 6.09 -28.39
C ARG A 159 13.74 6.22 -28.59
N LYS A 160 14.28 7.41 -28.29
CA LYS A 160 15.74 7.62 -28.39
C LYS A 160 16.54 6.70 -27.46
N THR A 161 15.98 6.37 -26.31
CA THR A 161 16.64 5.53 -25.31
C THR A 161 16.57 4.05 -25.67
N GLN A 162 15.51 3.60 -26.35
CA GLN A 162 15.34 2.22 -26.79
C GLN A 162 16.49 1.74 -27.70
N ASP A 163 17.03 2.64 -28.51
CA ASP A 163 18.17 2.32 -29.41
C ASP A 163 19.53 2.25 -28.67
N GLN A 164 19.57 2.73 -27.43
CA GLN A 164 20.82 2.88 -26.64
C GLN A 164 20.89 1.96 -25.42
N LEU A 165 19.78 1.37 -25.02
CA LEU A 165 19.69 0.52 -23.83
C LEU A 165 19.17 -0.86 -24.19
N SER A 166 19.70 -1.85 -23.51
CA SER A 166 19.16 -3.21 -23.51
C SER A 166 18.39 -3.46 -22.21
N PHE A 167 17.29 -4.18 -22.32
CA PHE A 167 16.54 -4.65 -21.16
C PHE A 167 17.17 -5.94 -20.63
N ILE A 168 17.41 -6.00 -19.32
CA ILE A 168 17.93 -7.17 -18.63
C ILE A 168 16.94 -7.52 -17.51
N ASP A 169 16.45 -8.75 -17.48
CA ASP A 169 15.43 -9.25 -16.56
C ASP A 169 15.92 -10.39 -15.64
N ASN A 170 17.18 -10.76 -15.74
CA ASN A 170 17.79 -11.89 -15.02
C ASN A 170 18.81 -11.47 -13.95
N LEU A 171 18.69 -10.26 -13.41
CA LEU A 171 19.54 -9.81 -12.31
C LEU A 171 19.16 -10.52 -11.00
N SER A 172 20.16 -10.90 -10.23
CA SER A 172 19.94 -11.40 -8.87
C SER A 172 19.46 -10.29 -7.93
N THR A 173 18.74 -10.68 -6.89
CA THR A 173 18.29 -9.77 -5.80
C THR A 173 19.42 -8.90 -5.27
N LYS A 174 20.61 -9.48 -5.12
CA LYS A 174 21.80 -8.76 -4.64
C LYS A 174 22.24 -7.67 -5.61
N GLU A 175 22.24 -7.95 -6.91
CA GLU A 175 22.60 -6.97 -7.94
C GLU A 175 21.59 -5.83 -7.99
N ILE A 176 20.29 -6.15 -7.96
CA ILE A 176 19.22 -5.14 -7.91
C ILE A 176 19.38 -4.24 -6.66
N TYR A 177 19.65 -4.85 -5.50
CA TYR A 177 19.89 -4.09 -4.27
C TYR A 177 21.12 -3.18 -4.38
N GLN A 178 22.22 -3.66 -4.95
CA GLN A 178 23.42 -2.85 -5.17
C GLN A 178 23.19 -1.68 -6.11
N ILE A 179 22.45 -1.88 -7.20
CA ILE A 179 22.05 -0.79 -8.12
C ILE A 179 21.22 0.25 -7.36
N ASN A 180 20.28 -0.20 -6.52
CA ASN A 180 19.47 0.69 -5.69
C ASN A 180 20.35 1.52 -4.73
N LEU A 181 21.35 0.91 -4.08
CA LEU A 181 22.30 1.60 -3.21
C LEU A 181 23.08 2.72 -3.94
N LEU A 182 23.41 2.54 -5.22
CA LEU A 182 24.08 3.59 -6.02
C LEU A 182 23.20 4.84 -6.14
N THR A 183 21.89 4.69 -6.19
CA THR A 183 20.95 5.82 -6.23
C THR A 183 21.00 6.64 -4.93
N TYR A 184 20.98 5.95 -3.79
CA TYR A 184 21.11 6.62 -2.47
C TYR A 184 22.48 7.29 -2.32
N LYS A 185 23.54 6.61 -2.74
CA LYS A 185 24.90 7.19 -2.72
C LYS A 185 25.01 8.46 -3.54
N LYS A 186 24.40 8.50 -4.73
CA LYS A 186 24.37 9.73 -5.56
C LYS A 186 23.63 10.89 -4.89
N GLN A 187 22.67 10.58 -4.02
CA GLN A 187 21.89 11.58 -3.27
C GLN A 187 22.53 11.91 -1.90
N ASN A 188 23.72 11.39 -1.59
CA ASN A 188 24.37 11.49 -0.28
C ASN A 188 23.46 11.03 0.88
N THR A 189 22.65 10.00 0.66
CA THR A 189 21.76 9.42 1.66
C THR A 189 22.02 7.93 1.83
N THR A 190 21.49 7.34 2.90
CA THR A 190 21.54 5.89 3.15
C THR A 190 20.23 5.23 2.73
N SER A 191 20.30 3.97 2.32
CA SER A 191 19.09 3.20 2.06
C SER A 191 18.24 3.09 3.33
N PRO A 192 16.91 3.30 3.26
CA PRO A 192 16.01 3.15 4.40
C PRO A 192 15.75 1.68 4.78
N PHE A 193 16.23 0.72 3.99
CA PHE A 193 16.07 -0.71 4.21
C PHE A 193 17.39 -1.46 4.01
N SER A 194 17.56 -2.56 4.74
CA SER A 194 18.70 -3.46 4.64
C SER A 194 18.54 -4.44 3.48
N PHE A 195 19.64 -5.15 3.14
CA PHE A 195 19.58 -6.26 2.19
C PHE A 195 18.65 -7.38 2.67
N ASP A 196 18.68 -7.73 3.96
CA ASP A 196 17.80 -8.76 4.54
C ASP A 196 16.32 -8.40 4.41
N TYR A 197 15.98 -7.12 4.60
CA TYR A 197 14.62 -6.63 4.36
C TYR A 197 14.22 -6.79 2.88
N PHE A 198 15.11 -6.41 1.97
CA PHE A 198 14.86 -6.48 0.53
C PHE A 198 14.76 -7.91 0.02
N SER A 199 15.63 -8.80 0.50
CA SER A 199 15.67 -10.21 0.06
C SER A 199 14.45 -11.03 0.48
N ARG A 200 13.76 -10.64 1.58
CA ARG A 200 12.50 -11.31 1.94
C ARG A 200 11.41 -11.16 0.89
N LEU A 201 11.40 -10.05 0.15
CA LEU A 201 10.43 -9.84 -0.93
C LEU A 201 10.68 -10.70 -2.16
N ASP A 202 11.87 -11.25 -2.29
CA ASP A 202 12.27 -12.11 -3.41
C ASP A 202 12.05 -13.61 -3.10
N GLN A 203 11.81 -13.96 -1.84
CA GLN A 203 11.63 -15.34 -1.38
C GLN A 203 10.17 -15.78 -1.38
N GLU A 204 9.22 -14.87 -1.50
CA GLU A 204 7.77 -15.08 -1.52
C GLU A 204 7.21 -15.01 -2.96
#